data_6c8856f4ffcc6c28cccc433af9835ed9
#
_entry.id   6c8856f4ffcc6c28cccc433af9835ed9
#
_cell.length_a   1.000
_cell.length_b   1.000
_cell.length_c   1.000
_cell.angle_alpha   90.00
_cell.angle_beta   90.00
_cell.angle_gamma   90.00
#
_symmetry.space_group_name_H-M   'P 1'
#
loop_
_entity.id
_entity.type
_entity.pdbx_description
1 polymer ?
#
loop_
_entity_poly.entity_id
_entity_poly.type
_entity_poly.pdbx_seq_one_letter_code
_entity_poly.pdbx_strand_id
1 'polypeptide(L)'
;SLNAYAEMVRNLPINLFLEVAEKHSFDAIALAKHFNSDILSICFRLAHLPNKSNIPKFGIIQCDASGAVLYRKQLNSFSLPRYGGACPLWPVYRSLSQPLQPIRAMLDMPMGDRFHTISFAYPTEVAQIGMPALTEAIMLFTPDYIMLPKISHAHTPQLAVGLQCTVCSRRECSSRRASYLLDNE
;
A
#
# COMPACT_ATOMS: atom_id res chain seq x y z
N SER A 1 -13.06 -8.28 -0.94
CA SER A 1 -14.10 -7.83 0.01
C SER A 1 -13.81 -8.32 1.42
N LEU A 2 -14.40 -7.69 2.42
CA LEU A 2 -14.26 -8.11 3.84
C LEU A 2 -14.69 -9.57 4.06
N ASN A 3 -15.64 -10.05 3.28
CA ASN A 3 -16.09 -11.45 3.34
C ASN A 3 -15.01 -12.43 2.88
N ALA A 4 -14.32 -12.15 1.76
CA ALA A 4 -13.22 -12.99 1.27
C ALA A 4 -12.05 -13.01 2.27
N TYR A 5 -11.73 -11.87 2.89
CA TYR A 5 -10.72 -11.80 3.95
C TYR A 5 -11.14 -12.64 5.18
N ALA A 6 -12.38 -12.50 5.64
CA ALA A 6 -12.89 -13.26 6.79
C ALA A 6 -12.90 -14.78 6.52
N GLU A 7 -13.21 -15.19 5.31
CA GLU A 7 -13.15 -16.58 4.87
C GLU A 7 -11.71 -17.08 4.84
N MET A 8 -10.78 -16.32 4.26
CA MET A 8 -9.36 -16.66 4.26
C MET A 8 -8.81 -16.79 5.69
N VAL A 9 -9.18 -15.90 6.62
CA VAL A 9 -8.73 -15.95 8.02
C VAL A 9 -9.24 -17.21 8.71
N ARG A 10 -10.47 -17.64 8.42
CA ARG A 10 -11.05 -18.88 8.98
C ARG A 10 -10.39 -20.14 8.43
N ASN A 11 -10.08 -20.14 7.13
CA ASN A 11 -9.58 -21.33 6.44
C ASN A 11 -8.05 -21.46 6.50
N LEU A 12 -7.32 -20.39 6.84
CA LEU A 12 -5.87 -20.37 6.87
C LEU A 12 -5.35 -19.97 8.25
N PRO A 13 -4.96 -20.92 9.12
CA PRO A 13 -4.38 -20.65 10.43
C PRO A 13 -3.16 -19.74 10.35
N ILE A 14 -3.02 -18.85 11.34
CA ILE A 14 -1.95 -17.83 11.31
C ILE A 14 -0.55 -18.43 11.26
N ASN A 15 -0.30 -19.53 11.96
CA ASN A 15 1.00 -20.17 11.99
C ASN A 15 1.41 -20.73 10.61
N LEU A 16 0.47 -21.38 9.90
CA LEU A 16 0.71 -21.86 8.55
C LEU A 16 0.95 -20.69 7.58
N PHE A 17 0.16 -19.62 7.70
CA PHE A 17 0.36 -18.41 6.90
C PHE A 17 1.74 -17.81 7.11
N LEU A 18 2.19 -17.67 8.37
CA LEU A 18 3.50 -17.11 8.72
C LEU A 18 4.65 -17.95 8.17
N GLU A 19 4.59 -19.28 8.32
CA GLU A 19 5.62 -20.18 7.79
C GLU A 19 5.80 -20.00 6.27
N VAL A 20 4.70 -19.92 5.53
CA VAL A 20 4.75 -19.70 4.08
C VAL A 20 5.17 -18.26 3.76
N ALA A 21 4.70 -17.28 4.52
CA ALA A 21 5.06 -15.88 4.33
C ALA A 21 6.58 -15.65 4.48
N GLU A 22 7.21 -16.27 5.48
CA GLU A 22 8.66 -16.24 5.66
C GLU A 22 9.41 -16.86 4.48
N LYS A 23 8.97 -18.03 4.00
CA LYS A 23 9.55 -18.70 2.81
C LYS A 23 9.49 -17.83 1.54
N HIS A 24 8.42 -17.05 1.41
CA HIS A 24 8.21 -16.12 0.28
C HIS A 24 8.63 -14.68 0.59
N SER A 25 9.37 -14.45 1.68
CA SER A 25 9.85 -13.12 2.09
C SER A 25 8.72 -12.08 2.19
N PHE A 26 7.55 -12.52 2.65
CA PHE A 26 6.33 -11.70 2.80
C PHE A 26 5.88 -11.02 1.49
N ASP A 27 6.23 -11.57 0.34
CA ASP A 27 5.81 -11.06 -0.95
C ASP A 27 4.34 -11.32 -1.22
N ALA A 28 3.53 -10.26 -1.29
CA ALA A 28 2.08 -10.39 -1.42
C ALA A 28 1.65 -11.10 -2.72
N ILE A 29 2.38 -10.91 -3.84
CA ILE A 29 2.05 -11.55 -5.11
C ILE A 29 2.38 -13.05 -5.05
N ALA A 30 3.55 -13.39 -4.51
CA ALA A 30 3.95 -14.79 -4.35
C ALA A 30 3.01 -15.55 -3.41
N LEU A 31 2.57 -14.89 -2.32
CA LEU A 31 1.61 -15.44 -1.37
C LEU A 31 0.22 -15.62 -2.00
N ALA A 32 -0.26 -14.65 -2.76
CA ALA A 32 -1.53 -14.76 -3.48
C ALA A 32 -1.53 -15.95 -4.41
N LYS A 33 -0.44 -16.15 -5.16
CA LYS A 33 -0.26 -17.31 -6.03
C LYS A 33 -0.19 -18.62 -5.25
N HIS A 34 0.59 -18.67 -4.15
CA HIS A 34 0.77 -19.87 -3.33
C HIS A 34 -0.56 -20.35 -2.72
N PHE A 35 -1.34 -19.43 -2.15
CA PHE A 35 -2.61 -19.75 -1.50
C PHE A 35 -3.82 -19.77 -2.43
N ASN A 36 -3.60 -19.54 -3.74
CA ASN A 36 -4.68 -19.37 -4.72
C ASN A 36 -5.76 -18.39 -4.23
N SER A 37 -5.31 -17.28 -3.65
CA SER A 37 -6.16 -16.26 -3.04
C SER A 37 -6.01 -14.92 -3.79
N ASP A 38 -6.97 -14.03 -3.64
CA ASP A 38 -6.85 -12.68 -4.18
C ASP A 38 -5.79 -11.87 -3.43
N ILE A 39 -5.12 -10.97 -4.16
CA ILE A 39 -4.03 -10.15 -3.61
C ILE A 39 -4.53 -9.20 -2.51
N LEU A 40 -5.79 -8.75 -2.58
CA LEU A 40 -6.38 -7.86 -1.59
C LEU A 40 -6.46 -8.55 -0.22
N SER A 41 -7.00 -9.78 -0.17
CA SER A 41 -7.07 -10.59 1.04
C SER A 41 -5.69 -10.84 1.64
N ILE A 42 -4.69 -11.13 0.81
CA ILE A 42 -3.29 -11.31 1.26
C ILE A 42 -2.73 -10.00 1.83
N CYS A 43 -2.93 -8.87 1.17
CA CYS A 43 -2.47 -7.57 1.68
C CYS A 43 -3.10 -7.22 3.03
N PHE A 44 -4.41 -7.46 3.19
CA PHE A 44 -5.06 -7.29 4.50
C PHE A 44 -4.52 -8.27 5.54
N ARG A 45 -4.24 -9.53 5.16
CA ARG A 45 -3.65 -10.51 6.07
C ARG A 45 -2.26 -10.08 6.55
N LEU A 46 -1.40 -9.62 5.64
CA LEU A 46 -0.07 -9.10 5.95
C LEU A 46 -0.16 -7.87 6.85
N ALA A 47 -1.05 -6.94 6.55
CA ALA A 47 -1.25 -5.74 7.36
C ALA A 47 -1.70 -6.06 8.80
N HIS A 48 -2.37 -7.19 9.03
CA HIS A 48 -2.89 -7.60 10.35
C HIS A 48 -2.12 -8.74 11.00
N LEU A 49 -0.85 -8.92 10.63
CA LEU A 49 0.03 -9.87 11.32
C LEU A 49 0.22 -9.49 12.81
N PRO A 50 0.45 -10.48 13.68
CA PRO A 50 0.73 -10.23 15.09
C PRO A 50 1.97 -9.35 15.26
N ASN A 51 1.94 -8.43 16.23
CA ASN A 51 3.06 -7.57 16.54
C ASN A 51 4.12 -8.32 17.35
N LYS A 52 4.97 -9.07 16.66
CA LYS A 52 6.13 -9.77 17.23
C LYS A 52 7.42 -9.20 16.63
N SER A 53 8.54 -9.27 17.37
CA SER A 53 9.83 -8.68 16.95
C SER A 53 10.41 -9.27 15.67
N ASN A 54 10.11 -10.54 15.39
CA ASN A 54 10.60 -11.26 14.21
C ASN A 54 9.64 -11.22 13.00
N ILE A 55 8.50 -10.52 13.11
CA ILE A 55 7.52 -10.41 12.03
C ILE A 55 7.56 -8.99 11.47
N PRO A 56 7.69 -8.81 10.14
CA PRO A 56 7.63 -7.51 9.50
C PRO A 56 6.33 -6.78 9.81
N LYS A 57 6.43 -5.46 10.05
CA LYS A 57 5.27 -4.60 10.26
C LYS A 57 4.82 -4.01 8.94
N PHE A 58 3.55 -4.22 8.63
CA PHE A 58 2.94 -3.65 7.43
C PHE A 58 1.89 -2.61 7.79
N GLY A 59 1.91 -1.51 7.04
CA GLY A 59 0.80 -0.58 6.96
C GLY A 59 0.03 -0.81 5.66
N ILE A 60 -1.22 -0.36 5.62
CA ILE A 60 -2.06 -0.43 4.43
C ILE A 60 -2.96 0.80 4.35
N ILE A 61 -3.14 1.31 3.14
CA ILE A 61 -4.15 2.32 2.81
C ILE A 61 -5.04 1.77 1.69
N GLN A 62 -6.32 2.08 1.77
CA GLN A 62 -7.32 1.82 0.73
C GLN A 62 -8.01 3.12 0.38
N CYS A 63 -8.16 3.40 -0.89
CA CYS A 63 -8.89 4.57 -1.38
C CYS A 63 -9.81 4.19 -2.56
N ASP A 64 -10.80 5.02 -2.81
CA ASP A 64 -11.61 4.96 -4.02
C ASP A 64 -10.99 5.77 -5.17
N ALA A 65 -11.67 5.80 -6.31
CA ALA A 65 -11.23 6.53 -7.50
C ALA A 65 -11.21 8.05 -7.33
N SER A 66 -11.89 8.61 -6.33
CA SER A 66 -11.80 10.04 -5.97
C SER A 66 -10.56 10.38 -5.15
N GLY A 67 -9.83 9.36 -4.65
CA GLY A 67 -8.73 9.48 -3.72
C GLY A 67 -9.17 9.56 -2.25
N ALA A 68 -10.47 9.40 -1.96
CA ALA A 68 -10.96 9.34 -0.58
C ALA A 68 -10.46 8.07 0.12
N VAL A 69 -9.96 8.24 1.33
CA VAL A 69 -9.42 7.12 2.12
C VAL A 69 -10.56 6.36 2.77
N LEU A 70 -10.75 5.10 2.37
CA LEU A 70 -11.76 4.18 2.87
C LEU A 70 -11.28 3.40 4.10
N TYR A 71 -10.02 2.99 4.07
CA TYR A 71 -9.38 2.26 5.16
C TYR A 71 -7.91 2.64 5.29
N ARG A 72 -7.41 2.65 6.53
CA ARG A 72 -5.99 2.86 6.80
C ARG A 72 -5.53 2.12 8.04
N LYS A 73 -4.37 1.51 7.96
CA LYS A 73 -3.55 1.08 9.09
C LYS A 73 -2.16 1.67 8.90
N GLN A 74 -1.82 2.66 9.69
CA GLN A 74 -0.55 3.37 9.60
C GLN A 74 0.56 2.69 10.41
N LEU A 75 1.81 3.05 10.12
CA LEU A 75 2.98 2.74 10.92
C LEU A 75 3.47 4.03 11.60
N ASN A 76 4.20 3.91 12.71
CA ASN A 76 4.70 5.08 13.42
C ASN A 76 5.59 5.98 12.55
N SER A 77 6.37 5.38 11.64
CA SER A 77 7.25 6.08 10.69
C SER A 77 6.53 6.52 9.40
N PHE A 78 5.28 6.10 9.18
CA PHE A 78 4.48 6.46 8.01
C PHE A 78 3.07 6.82 8.47
N SER A 79 2.90 8.04 8.94
CA SER A 79 1.60 8.56 9.34
C SER A 79 0.81 9.05 8.12
N LEU A 80 -0.45 8.67 8.06
CA LEU A 80 -1.35 9.11 6.99
C LEU A 80 -2.05 10.40 7.41
N PRO A 81 -2.19 11.39 6.51
CA PRO A 81 -2.89 12.63 6.84
C PRO A 81 -4.33 12.32 7.25
N ARG A 82 -4.79 12.99 8.30
CA ARG A 82 -6.20 12.88 8.73
C ARG A 82 -7.12 13.74 7.88
N TYR A 83 -6.59 14.87 7.39
CA TYR A 83 -7.30 15.87 6.63
C TYR A 83 -6.46 16.28 5.42
N GLY A 84 -7.13 16.72 4.36
CA GLY A 84 -6.46 17.09 3.11
C GLY A 84 -6.00 15.88 2.29
N GLY A 85 -5.48 16.16 1.10
CA GLY A 85 -5.00 15.13 0.18
C GLY A 85 -3.66 14.55 0.62
N ALA A 86 -3.48 13.25 0.51
CA ALA A 86 -2.17 12.62 0.59
C ALA A 86 -1.28 13.05 -0.60
N CYS A 87 0.00 12.67 -0.57
CA CYS A 87 0.92 13.00 -1.65
C CYS A 87 0.43 12.38 -2.98
N PRO A 88 0.20 13.18 -4.03
CA PRO A 88 -0.33 12.69 -5.32
C PRO A 88 0.61 11.73 -6.05
N LEU A 89 1.87 11.63 -5.61
CA LEU A 89 2.87 10.73 -6.18
C LEU A 89 2.82 9.31 -5.60
N TRP A 90 1.96 9.04 -4.64
CA TRP A 90 1.86 7.68 -4.08
C TRP A 90 1.40 6.68 -5.14
N PRO A 91 2.03 5.48 -5.18
CA PRO A 91 1.70 4.46 -6.19
C PRO A 91 0.23 4.02 -6.18
N VAL A 92 -0.47 4.15 -5.05
CA VAL A 92 -1.90 3.83 -4.95
C VAL A 92 -2.73 4.61 -5.97
N TYR A 93 -2.41 5.89 -6.20
CA TYR A 93 -3.14 6.71 -7.18
C TYR A 93 -2.79 6.34 -8.63
N ARG A 94 -1.55 5.90 -8.88
CA ARG A 94 -1.17 5.39 -10.19
C ARG A 94 -1.85 4.07 -10.53
N SER A 95 -2.06 3.21 -9.53
CA SER A 95 -2.73 1.93 -9.75
C SER A 95 -4.19 2.08 -10.20
N LEU A 96 -4.86 3.18 -9.86
CA LEU A 96 -6.21 3.49 -10.33
C LEU A 96 -6.29 3.63 -11.86
N SER A 97 -5.20 4.09 -12.51
CA SER A 97 -5.14 4.20 -13.98
C SER A 97 -4.90 2.85 -14.68
N GLN A 98 -4.46 1.83 -13.94
CA GLN A 98 -4.18 0.50 -14.48
C GLN A 98 -4.70 -0.57 -13.51
N PRO A 99 -6.02 -0.74 -13.41
CA PRO A 99 -6.61 -1.76 -12.54
C PRO A 99 -6.08 -3.15 -12.88
N LEU A 100 -6.03 -4.02 -11.88
CA LEU A 100 -5.56 -5.41 -11.95
C LEU A 100 -4.06 -5.58 -12.23
N GLN A 101 -3.29 -4.49 -12.33
CA GLN A 101 -1.83 -4.54 -12.48
C GLN A 101 -1.14 -4.09 -11.18
N PRO A 102 -0.48 -4.99 -10.43
CA PRO A 102 0.27 -4.61 -9.26
C PRO A 102 1.47 -3.72 -9.59
N ILE A 103 1.64 -2.64 -8.84
CA ILE A 103 2.76 -1.70 -8.94
C ILE A 103 3.65 -1.88 -7.71
N ARG A 104 4.93 -2.19 -7.91
CA ARG A 104 5.94 -2.15 -6.86
C ARG A 104 6.70 -0.83 -6.94
N ALA A 105 7.00 -0.25 -5.80
CA ALA A 105 7.85 0.93 -5.72
C ALA A 105 8.56 1.01 -4.36
N MET A 106 9.71 1.69 -4.36
CA MET A 106 10.38 2.16 -3.16
C MET A 106 10.04 3.62 -2.96
N LEU A 107 9.48 3.97 -1.81
CA LEU A 107 9.21 5.37 -1.45
C LEU A 107 10.38 5.94 -0.67
N ASP A 108 10.92 7.07 -1.13
CA ASP A 108 11.90 7.87 -0.41
C ASP A 108 11.19 9.06 0.23
N MET A 109 11.13 9.07 1.55
CA MET A 109 10.47 10.14 2.33
C MET A 109 11.41 11.33 2.55
N PRO A 110 10.91 12.55 2.79
CA PRO A 110 11.75 13.74 2.97
C PRO A 110 12.71 13.67 4.16
N MET A 111 12.36 12.88 5.19
CA MET A 111 13.16 12.69 6.40
C MET A 111 14.18 11.54 6.30
N GLY A 112 14.29 10.90 5.13
CA GLY A 112 15.21 9.80 4.89
C GLY A 112 14.62 8.40 5.11
N ASP A 113 13.42 8.29 5.66
CA ASP A 113 12.74 7.00 5.76
C ASP A 113 12.44 6.45 4.37
N ARG A 114 12.54 5.13 4.22
CA ARG A 114 12.24 4.42 2.98
C ARG A 114 11.26 3.29 3.22
N PHE A 115 10.38 3.06 2.24
CA PHE A 115 9.34 2.04 2.34
C PHE A 115 9.23 1.25 1.04
N HIS A 116 9.23 -0.08 1.16
CA HIS A 116 8.77 -0.95 0.09
C HIS A 116 7.26 -0.90 0.01
N THR A 117 6.75 -0.79 -1.21
CA THR A 117 5.31 -0.76 -1.43
C THR A 117 4.89 -1.71 -2.53
N ILE A 118 3.66 -2.22 -2.38
CA ILE A 118 2.88 -2.80 -3.48
C ILE A 118 1.53 -2.12 -3.50
N SER A 119 1.14 -1.63 -4.67
CA SER A 119 -0.16 -1.01 -4.91
C SER A 119 -0.92 -1.78 -5.96
N PHE A 120 -2.23 -1.87 -5.78
CA PHE A 120 -3.11 -2.63 -6.65
C PHE A 120 -4.49 -2.01 -6.66
N ALA A 121 -5.06 -1.80 -7.84
CA ALA A 121 -6.44 -1.35 -7.99
C ALA A 121 -7.32 -2.46 -8.56
N TYR A 122 -8.57 -2.47 -8.15
CA TYR A 122 -9.53 -3.52 -8.51
C TYR A 122 -10.95 -2.92 -8.62
N PRO A 123 -11.79 -3.49 -9.51
CA PRO A 123 -13.19 -3.11 -9.55
C PRO A 123 -13.93 -3.68 -8.32
N THR A 124 -14.83 -2.91 -7.75
CA THR A 124 -15.62 -3.31 -6.57
C THR A 124 -16.92 -3.99 -6.96
N GLU A 125 -17.35 -3.81 -8.19
CA GLU A 125 -18.59 -4.36 -8.73
C GLU A 125 -18.43 -4.72 -10.22
N VAL A 126 -19.35 -5.46 -10.75
CA VAL A 126 -19.38 -5.78 -12.19
C VAL A 126 -19.85 -4.56 -12.97
N ALA A 127 -19.10 -4.21 -14.03
CA ALA A 127 -19.49 -3.13 -14.92
C ALA A 127 -20.83 -3.44 -15.60
N GLN A 128 -21.69 -2.42 -15.70
CA GLN A 128 -22.98 -2.47 -16.38
C GLN A 128 -22.93 -1.59 -17.63
N ILE A 129 -23.80 -1.85 -18.60
CA ILE A 129 -23.90 -1.02 -19.81
C ILE A 129 -24.22 0.43 -19.41
N GLY A 130 -23.35 1.36 -19.81
CA GLY A 130 -23.48 2.78 -19.47
C GLY A 130 -23.02 3.19 -18.08
N MET A 131 -22.61 2.23 -17.22
CA MET A 131 -22.06 2.50 -15.90
C MET A 131 -20.77 1.68 -15.70
N PRO A 132 -19.58 2.30 -15.82
CA PRO A 132 -18.32 1.63 -15.52
C PRO A 132 -18.28 1.22 -14.04
N ALA A 133 -17.60 0.11 -13.76
CA ALA A 133 -17.40 -0.35 -12.39
C ALA A 133 -16.65 0.69 -11.55
N LEU A 134 -17.06 0.86 -10.31
CA LEU A 134 -16.28 1.63 -9.35
C LEU A 134 -14.97 0.91 -9.09
N THR A 135 -13.88 1.68 -8.97
CA THR A 135 -12.54 1.17 -8.74
C THR A 135 -12.01 1.64 -7.40
N GLU A 136 -11.49 0.73 -6.63
CA GLU A 136 -10.74 1.00 -5.41
C GLU A 136 -9.29 0.58 -5.59
N ALA A 137 -8.40 1.17 -4.80
CA ALA A 137 -6.99 0.83 -4.78
C ALA A 137 -6.48 0.66 -3.36
N ILE A 138 -5.51 -0.24 -3.21
CA ILE A 138 -4.75 -0.42 -1.98
C ILE A 138 -3.27 -0.13 -2.21
N MET A 139 -2.58 0.28 -1.15
CA MET A 139 -1.13 0.27 -1.05
C MET A 139 -0.73 -0.37 0.28
N LEU A 140 -0.09 -1.53 0.20
CA LEU A 140 0.59 -2.16 1.32
C LEU A 140 2.01 -1.60 1.38
N PHE A 141 2.50 -1.27 2.56
CA PHE A 141 3.85 -0.71 2.73
C PHE A 141 4.54 -1.24 3.99
N THR A 142 5.87 -1.37 3.91
CA THR A 142 6.72 -1.82 5.01
C THR A 142 8.04 -1.05 4.99
N PRO A 143 8.65 -0.72 6.15
CA PRO A 143 9.94 -0.03 6.20
C PRO A 143 11.07 -0.82 5.55
N ASP A 144 12.00 -0.12 4.88
CA ASP A 144 13.14 -0.71 4.16
C ASP A 144 14.15 -1.42 5.07
N TYR A 145 14.25 -1.04 6.35
CA TYR A 145 15.16 -1.70 7.32
C TYR A 145 14.74 -3.15 7.63
N ILE A 146 13.53 -3.53 7.23
CA ILE A 146 13.08 -4.92 7.26
C ILE A 146 13.59 -5.56 5.98
N MET A 147 14.76 -6.17 6.03
CA MET A 147 15.34 -6.89 4.91
C MET A 147 14.38 -7.98 4.44
N LEU A 148 13.71 -7.72 3.33
CA LEU A 148 12.95 -8.72 2.59
C LEU A 148 13.92 -9.40 1.61
N PRO A 149 14.55 -10.55 1.98
CA PRO A 149 15.80 -10.99 1.35
C PRO A 149 15.69 -11.46 -0.10
N LYS A 150 14.52 -11.49 -0.69
CA LYS A 150 14.31 -12.06 -2.02
C LYS A 150 13.52 -11.17 -3.00
N ILE A 151 13.13 -9.97 -2.61
CA ILE A 151 12.56 -9.04 -3.58
C ILE A 151 13.74 -8.46 -4.37
N SER A 152 13.82 -8.79 -5.65
CA SER A 152 14.83 -8.21 -6.54
C SER A 152 14.62 -6.69 -6.60
N HIS A 153 15.48 -5.94 -5.92
CA HIS A 153 15.45 -4.48 -5.89
C HIS A 153 15.95 -3.85 -7.21
N ALA A 154 16.60 -4.65 -8.07
CA ALA A 154 17.31 -4.16 -9.25
C ALA A 154 16.44 -3.38 -10.26
N HIS A 155 15.12 -3.55 -10.21
CA HIS A 155 14.17 -2.89 -11.11
C HIS A 155 12.98 -2.23 -10.39
N THR A 156 13.06 -2.06 -9.06
CA THR A 156 11.97 -1.41 -8.32
C THR A 156 12.11 0.12 -8.45
N PRO A 157 11.14 0.83 -9.06
CA PRO A 157 11.19 2.28 -9.18
C PRO A 157 11.31 2.95 -7.82
N GLN A 158 12.22 3.91 -7.70
CA GLN A 158 12.33 4.76 -6.52
C GLN A 158 11.53 6.04 -6.75
N LEU A 159 10.67 6.38 -5.81
CA LEU A 159 9.79 7.53 -5.89
C LEU A 159 10.03 8.47 -4.71
N ALA A 160 10.49 9.67 -5.01
CA ALA A 160 10.63 10.75 -4.03
C ALA A 160 9.23 11.30 -3.71
N VAL A 161 8.70 10.97 -2.54
CA VAL A 161 7.33 11.32 -2.13
C VAL A 161 7.31 12.05 -0.79
N GLY A 162 6.17 12.62 -0.43
CA GLY A 162 5.88 13.15 0.91
C GLY A 162 4.68 12.45 1.53
N LEU A 163 4.23 12.94 2.68
CA LEU A 163 2.96 12.52 3.27
C LEU A 163 1.80 13.32 2.66
N GLN A 164 1.92 14.65 2.68
CA GLN A 164 1.00 15.59 2.02
C GLN A 164 1.75 16.88 1.68
N CYS A 165 1.24 17.66 0.73
CA CYS A 165 1.95 18.84 0.21
C CYS A 165 2.17 19.94 1.26
N THR A 166 1.23 20.14 2.15
CA THR A 166 1.25 21.22 3.16
C THR A 166 2.39 21.10 4.18
N VAL A 167 2.89 19.88 4.42
CA VAL A 167 3.99 19.61 5.36
C VAL A 167 5.23 19.00 4.69
N CYS A 168 5.25 18.92 3.36
CA CYS A 168 6.35 18.32 2.62
C CYS A 168 7.46 19.34 2.39
N SER A 169 8.67 19.03 2.87
CA SER A 169 9.86 19.89 2.69
C SER A 169 10.40 19.96 1.25
N ARG A 170 9.93 19.08 0.36
CA ARG A 170 10.29 19.12 -1.08
C ARG A 170 9.58 20.27 -1.78
N ARG A 171 10.19 21.49 -1.74
CA ARG A 171 9.59 22.72 -2.28
C ARG A 171 9.43 22.66 -3.80
N GLU A 172 10.45 22.21 -4.51
CA GLU A 172 10.49 22.11 -5.97
C GLU A 172 9.86 20.80 -6.44
N CYS A 173 8.56 20.62 -6.22
CA CYS A 173 7.83 19.44 -6.65
C CYS A 173 6.79 19.83 -7.71
N SER A 174 6.96 19.36 -8.95
CA SER A 174 6.02 19.60 -10.07
C SER A 174 4.60 19.09 -9.82
N SER A 175 4.46 18.12 -8.93
CA SER A 175 3.16 17.54 -8.53
C SER A 175 2.58 18.17 -7.26
N ARG A 176 3.14 19.25 -6.76
CA ARG A 176 2.62 19.95 -5.58
C ARG A 176 1.21 20.48 -5.84
N ARG A 177 0.30 20.27 -4.89
CA ARG A 177 -1.13 20.65 -4.97
C ARG A 177 -1.54 21.68 -3.90
N ALA A 178 -0.68 21.94 -2.91
CA ALA A 178 -0.93 22.92 -1.87
C ALA A 178 0.37 23.58 -1.43
N SER A 179 0.30 24.83 -1.00
CA SER A 179 1.43 25.55 -0.42
C SER A 179 1.91 24.89 0.87
N TYR A 180 3.16 25.08 1.19
CA TYR A 180 3.70 24.64 2.46
C TYR A 180 3.19 25.56 3.58
N LEU A 181 2.80 24.98 4.72
CA LEU A 181 2.16 25.76 5.80
C LEU A 181 3.01 26.90 6.34
N LEU A 182 4.33 26.76 6.35
CA LEU A 182 5.25 27.79 6.86
C LEU A 182 5.66 28.85 5.80
N ASP A 183 5.10 28.79 4.58
CA ASP A 183 5.35 29.81 3.54
C ASP A 183 4.37 31.00 3.63
N ASN A 184 3.43 30.98 4.56
CA ASN A 184 2.40 32.00 4.73
C ASN A 184 2.70 32.99 5.89
N GLU A 185 4.00 33.17 6.25
CA GLU A 185 4.47 34.25 7.13
C GLU A 185 5.17 35.35 6.35
#